data_184df27df8e9dc737be34f0c16c04973
#
_entry.id   184df27df8e9dc737be34f0c16c04973
#
_cell.length_a   1.000
_cell.length_b   1.000
_cell.length_c   1.000
_cell.angle_alpha   90.00
_cell.angle_beta   90.00
_cell.angle_gamma   90.00
#
_symmetry.space_group_name_H-M   'P 1'
#
loop_
_entity.id
_entity.type
_entity.pdbx_description
1 polymer ?
#
loop_
_entity_poly.entity_id
_entity_poly.type
_entity_poly.pdbx_seq_one_letter_code
_entity_poly.pdbx_strand_id
1 'polypeptide(L)'
;MIKPHVLCAVGLVLTAFAAQAAAPAAKPAAAAHHLSYHVSKELPLGGEGGWDYLTVDAAARRVYVSHATKVVVVDADSGKVVGEVGNLSGVHGIALAPDLGRGFISNGRTSMVTIFDLKTLATISEVKSSGENPDAILYDPPSGRVFAFNGRSGNATVIDGKTGTVAGTIALGGKPEFAATDLNGTVFVNIEDKSEIAAINVKDMTVKGRWPLKPCEEPSGLAFDRKHRRLFAGCSNKMVAVVDADSGKVVTTVPIGPGVDANAFDPETELAFSSNGGDGTVTVIHEDSPDHYTVVENAATRRGARTMALDEKTHNLFLPTAQFGPPPAPTAEQPHPRPAILPGSFVVLVVSR
;
A
#
# COMPACT_ATOMS: atom_id res chain seq x y z
N MET A 1 19.63 47.93 -96.34
CA MET A 1 20.30 46.65 -96.06
C MET A 1 20.31 46.45 -94.54
N ILE A 2 19.40 45.72 -94.05
CA ILE A 2 19.23 45.46 -92.58
C ILE A 2 19.36 43.98 -92.38
N LYS A 3 20.34 43.57 -91.57
CA LYS A 3 20.56 42.18 -91.20
C LYS A 3 19.68 41.84 -89.92
N PRO A 4 19.07 40.68 -89.85
CA PRO A 4 18.35 40.29 -88.65
C PRO A 4 19.26 39.64 -87.59
N HIS A 5 19.05 39.99 -86.33
CA HIS A 5 19.70 39.36 -85.19
C HIS A 5 18.85 38.15 -84.72
N VAL A 6 19.54 37.03 -84.61
CA VAL A 6 18.98 35.81 -84.06
C VAL A 6 19.09 35.87 -82.52
N LEU A 7 17.95 35.76 -81.83
CA LEU A 7 17.90 35.66 -80.38
C LEU A 7 17.91 34.18 -80.01
N CYS A 8 18.97 33.73 -79.31
CA CYS A 8 19.00 32.41 -78.64
C CYS A 8 18.32 32.51 -77.30
N ALA A 9 17.20 31.81 -77.15
CA ALA A 9 16.55 31.62 -75.84
C ALA A 9 17.17 30.43 -75.10
N VAL A 10 17.85 30.69 -74.00
CA VAL A 10 18.32 29.63 -73.05
C VAL A 10 17.18 29.30 -72.06
N GLY A 11 16.64 28.12 -72.25
CA GLY A 11 15.63 27.56 -71.31
C GLY A 11 16.29 27.07 -70.01
N LEU A 12 15.95 27.70 -68.93
CA LEU A 12 16.33 27.27 -67.54
C LEU A 12 15.36 26.20 -67.08
N VAL A 13 15.81 24.94 -66.99
CA VAL A 13 15.02 23.84 -66.37
C VAL A 13 15.24 23.88 -64.86
N LEU A 14 14.26 24.34 -64.14
CA LEU A 14 14.20 24.20 -62.63
C LEU A 14 13.73 22.80 -62.27
N THR A 15 14.66 21.96 -61.82
CA THR A 15 14.31 20.69 -61.14
C THR A 15 13.96 20.98 -59.69
N ALA A 16 12.66 20.85 -59.36
CA ALA A 16 12.17 20.90 -57.96
C ALA A 16 12.54 19.59 -57.26
N PHE A 17 13.47 19.64 -56.30
CA PHE A 17 13.67 18.55 -55.33
C PHE A 17 12.55 18.62 -54.28
N ALA A 18 11.62 17.65 -54.33
CA ALA A 18 10.67 17.42 -53.23
C ALA A 18 11.43 16.78 -52.07
N ALA A 19 11.63 17.52 -50.99
CA ALA A 19 12.13 16.98 -49.73
C ALA A 19 11.01 16.13 -49.10
N GLN A 20 11.17 14.82 -49.16
CA GLN A 20 10.32 13.88 -48.43
C GLN A 20 10.68 13.96 -46.95
N ALA A 21 9.79 14.56 -46.10
CA ALA A 21 9.93 14.53 -44.68
C ALA A 21 9.76 13.07 -44.21
N ALA A 22 10.82 12.50 -43.64
CA ALA A 22 10.77 11.20 -43.01
C ALA A 22 9.81 11.27 -41.79
N ALA A 23 8.81 10.40 -41.76
CA ALA A 23 7.93 10.24 -40.59
C ALA A 23 8.80 9.85 -39.38
N PRO A 24 8.50 10.39 -38.17
CA PRO A 24 9.23 10.00 -36.98
C PRO A 24 9.05 8.48 -36.73
N ALA A 25 10.18 7.79 -36.53
CA ALA A 25 10.19 6.38 -36.22
C ALA A 25 9.34 6.14 -34.99
N ALA A 26 8.36 5.22 -35.08
CA ALA A 26 7.57 4.79 -33.95
C ALA A 26 8.52 4.24 -32.87
N LYS A 27 8.38 4.77 -31.64
CA LYS A 27 9.07 4.26 -30.46
C LYS A 27 8.78 2.76 -30.35
N PRO A 28 9.78 1.89 -30.11
CA PRO A 28 9.51 0.48 -29.95
C PRO A 28 8.50 0.30 -28.81
N ALA A 29 7.43 -0.46 -29.08
CA ALA A 29 6.49 -0.87 -28.05
C ALA A 29 7.29 -1.56 -26.94
N ALA A 30 7.09 -1.14 -25.69
CA ALA A 30 7.68 -1.78 -24.53
C ALA A 30 7.37 -3.27 -24.63
N ALA A 31 8.40 -4.10 -24.43
CA ALA A 31 8.23 -5.55 -24.42
C ALA A 31 7.14 -5.87 -23.38
N ALA A 32 6.10 -6.58 -23.80
CA ALA A 32 5.06 -7.02 -22.88
C ALA A 32 5.71 -7.92 -21.82
N HIS A 33 5.87 -7.39 -20.62
CA HIS A 33 6.30 -8.16 -19.47
C HIS A 33 5.17 -9.15 -19.16
N HIS A 34 5.31 -10.39 -19.62
CA HIS A 34 4.45 -11.49 -19.17
C HIS A 34 4.82 -11.81 -17.71
N LEU A 35 4.30 -11.02 -16.78
CA LEU A 35 4.27 -11.36 -15.39
C LEU A 35 3.15 -12.41 -15.22
N SER A 36 3.35 -13.40 -14.38
CA SER A 36 2.35 -14.43 -14.12
C SER A 36 2.19 -14.61 -12.63
N TYR A 37 1.73 -13.54 -11.97
CA TYR A 37 1.39 -13.64 -10.55
C TYR A 37 0.18 -14.55 -10.34
N HIS A 38 0.28 -15.51 -9.45
CA HIS A 38 -0.78 -16.45 -9.12
C HIS A 38 -0.71 -16.88 -7.67
N VAL A 39 -1.82 -17.38 -7.14
CA VAL A 39 -1.83 -18.01 -5.81
C VAL A 39 -1.05 -19.32 -5.91
N SER A 40 0.19 -19.30 -5.44
CA SER A 40 1.10 -20.46 -5.46
C SER A 40 0.93 -21.36 -4.25
N LYS A 41 0.47 -20.80 -3.13
CA LYS A 41 0.29 -21.54 -1.87
C LYS A 41 -0.83 -20.93 -1.04
N GLU A 42 -1.50 -21.75 -0.26
CA GLU A 42 -2.45 -21.34 0.76
C GLU A 42 -1.97 -21.81 2.12
N LEU A 43 -2.00 -20.92 3.11
CA LEU A 43 -1.60 -21.20 4.48
C LEU A 43 -2.85 -21.22 5.35
N PRO A 44 -3.48 -22.38 5.59
CA PRO A 44 -4.67 -22.47 6.42
C PRO A 44 -4.32 -22.18 7.88
N LEU A 45 -4.86 -21.09 8.41
CA LEU A 45 -4.65 -20.70 9.81
C LEU A 45 -5.87 -21.07 10.66
N GLY A 46 -7.04 -21.20 10.05
CA GLY A 46 -8.26 -21.56 10.75
C GLY A 46 -8.68 -20.54 11.80
N GLY A 47 -9.48 -20.96 12.78
CA GLY A 47 -9.98 -20.09 13.85
C GLY A 47 -11.24 -19.34 13.46
N GLU A 48 -11.68 -18.43 14.35
CA GLU A 48 -12.87 -17.62 14.19
C GLU A 48 -12.54 -16.12 14.27
N GLY A 49 -13.38 -15.30 13.66
CA GLY A 49 -13.26 -13.84 13.67
C GLY A 49 -12.63 -13.29 12.42
N GLY A 50 -12.48 -11.97 12.39
CA GLY A 50 -11.95 -11.22 11.25
C GLY A 50 -10.42 -11.07 11.31
N TRP A 51 -9.92 -10.47 10.28
CA TRP A 51 -8.52 -10.09 10.13
C TRP A 51 -8.42 -8.64 9.66
N ASP A 52 -7.20 -8.11 9.70
CA ASP A 52 -6.91 -6.80 9.15
C ASP A 52 -5.50 -6.81 8.54
N TYR A 53 -4.55 -6.08 9.11
CA TYR A 53 -3.21 -5.98 8.58
C TYR A 53 -2.38 -7.25 8.76
N LEU A 54 -1.35 -7.35 7.95
CA LEU A 54 -0.25 -8.27 8.16
C LEU A 54 1.07 -7.57 7.83
N THR A 55 2.17 -8.09 8.38
CA THR A 55 3.51 -7.51 8.20
C THR A 55 4.53 -8.61 8.02
N VAL A 56 5.45 -8.45 7.08
CA VAL A 56 6.53 -9.39 6.81
C VAL A 56 7.84 -8.88 7.44
N ASP A 57 8.50 -9.72 8.22
CA ASP A 57 9.91 -9.61 8.55
C ASP A 57 10.71 -10.46 7.57
N ALA A 58 11.15 -9.84 6.48
CA ALA A 58 11.89 -10.53 5.43
C ALA A 58 13.24 -11.09 5.92
N ALA A 59 13.87 -10.45 6.92
CA ALA A 59 15.14 -10.90 7.49
C ALA A 59 14.96 -12.10 8.41
N ALA A 60 13.99 -12.08 9.31
CA ALA A 60 13.68 -13.18 10.22
C ALA A 60 12.81 -14.27 9.57
N ARG A 61 12.36 -14.08 8.32
CA ARG A 61 11.45 -14.99 7.60
C ARG A 61 10.15 -15.25 8.34
N ARG A 62 9.50 -14.19 8.86
CA ARG A 62 8.25 -14.29 9.61
C ARG A 62 7.17 -13.38 9.01
N VAL A 63 5.96 -13.91 8.95
CA VAL A 63 4.75 -13.15 8.61
C VAL A 63 3.89 -13.05 9.87
N TYR A 64 3.58 -11.83 10.28
CA TYR A 64 2.73 -11.52 11.42
C TYR A 64 1.35 -11.17 10.90
N VAL A 65 0.33 -11.92 11.28
CA VAL A 65 -1.03 -11.82 10.75
C VAL A 65 -2.00 -11.49 11.85
N SER A 66 -2.69 -10.35 11.76
CA SER A 66 -3.75 -10.01 12.71
C SER A 66 -4.95 -10.95 12.52
N HIS A 67 -5.46 -11.53 13.62
CA HIS A 67 -6.61 -12.41 13.57
C HIS A 67 -7.41 -12.33 14.89
N ALA A 68 -8.53 -11.66 14.82
CA ALA A 68 -9.49 -11.53 15.94
C ALA A 68 -8.87 -10.96 17.24
N THR A 69 -8.36 -11.83 18.10
CA THR A 69 -7.83 -11.51 19.43
C THR A 69 -6.36 -11.86 19.58
N LYS A 70 -5.67 -12.09 18.48
CA LYS A 70 -4.26 -12.46 18.45
C LYS A 70 -3.57 -12.02 17.15
N VAL A 71 -2.24 -12.03 17.18
CA VAL A 71 -1.39 -12.03 15.99
C VAL A 71 -0.81 -13.43 15.84
N VAL A 72 -1.10 -14.09 14.72
CA VAL A 72 -0.49 -15.38 14.37
C VAL A 72 0.81 -15.13 13.66
N VAL A 73 1.87 -15.81 14.06
CA VAL A 73 3.20 -15.69 13.43
C VAL A 73 3.49 -16.95 12.64
N VAL A 74 3.77 -16.74 11.35
CA VAL A 74 3.98 -17.82 10.38
C VAL A 74 5.41 -17.72 9.85
N ASP A 75 6.07 -18.85 9.68
CA ASP A 75 7.33 -18.92 8.93
C ASP A 75 7.04 -18.71 7.44
N ALA A 76 7.67 -17.70 6.83
CA ALA A 76 7.36 -17.24 5.47
C ALA A 76 7.68 -18.30 4.40
N ASP A 77 8.65 -19.18 4.64
CA ASP A 77 9.11 -20.16 3.67
C ASP A 77 8.29 -21.45 3.74
N SER A 78 8.13 -22.00 4.95
CA SER A 78 7.39 -23.25 5.16
C SER A 78 5.88 -23.07 5.26
N GLY A 79 5.42 -21.89 5.68
CA GLY A 79 4.02 -21.59 5.98
C GLY A 79 3.54 -22.18 7.30
N LYS A 80 4.42 -22.67 8.15
CA LYS A 80 4.06 -23.21 9.46
C LYS A 80 3.87 -22.10 10.48
N VAL A 81 2.85 -22.23 11.32
CA VAL A 81 2.70 -21.38 12.50
C VAL A 81 3.85 -21.64 13.46
N VAL A 82 4.61 -20.59 13.80
CA VAL A 82 5.76 -20.65 14.71
C VAL A 82 5.46 -20.05 16.08
N GLY A 83 4.33 -19.39 16.24
CA GLY A 83 3.85 -18.84 17.51
C GLY A 83 2.73 -17.86 17.34
N GLU A 84 2.35 -17.23 18.43
CA GLU A 84 1.31 -16.19 18.44
C GLU A 84 1.53 -15.18 19.57
N VAL A 85 1.01 -13.96 19.39
CA VAL A 85 0.83 -12.97 20.47
C VAL A 85 -0.64 -12.93 20.76
N GLY A 86 -1.05 -13.42 21.93
CA GLY A 86 -2.46 -13.57 22.32
C GLY A 86 -2.95 -12.50 23.28
N ASN A 87 -4.20 -12.68 23.75
CA ASN A 87 -4.88 -11.79 24.70
C ASN A 87 -5.05 -10.35 24.23
N LEU A 88 -5.24 -10.16 22.92
CA LEU A 88 -5.44 -8.87 22.30
C LEU A 88 -6.93 -8.59 22.10
N SER A 89 -7.31 -7.34 21.82
CA SER A 89 -8.72 -6.97 21.66
C SER A 89 -8.93 -5.98 20.50
N GLY A 90 -9.48 -6.49 19.40
CA GLY A 90 -9.66 -5.72 18.17
C GLY A 90 -8.32 -5.37 17.56
N VAL A 91 -7.58 -6.40 17.19
CA VAL A 91 -6.26 -6.26 16.57
C VAL A 91 -6.41 -5.70 15.16
N HIS A 92 -5.57 -4.71 14.85
CA HIS A 92 -5.46 -4.13 13.53
C HIS A 92 -4.02 -4.25 13.00
N GLY A 93 -3.19 -3.25 13.19
CA GLY A 93 -1.86 -3.15 12.64
C GLY A 93 -0.75 -3.78 13.49
N ILE A 94 0.34 -4.16 12.83
CA ILE A 94 1.57 -4.67 13.44
C ILE A 94 2.76 -3.90 12.87
N ALA A 95 3.50 -3.21 13.72
CA ALA A 95 4.77 -2.57 13.36
C ALA A 95 5.94 -3.32 14.01
N LEU A 96 6.99 -3.56 13.24
CA LEU A 96 8.18 -4.26 13.69
C LEU A 96 9.34 -3.28 13.85
N ALA A 97 10.07 -3.37 14.94
CA ALA A 97 11.30 -2.64 15.23
C ALA A 97 12.44 -3.64 15.52
N PRO A 98 13.01 -4.26 14.47
CA PRO A 98 14.03 -5.31 14.63
C PRO A 98 15.27 -4.83 15.36
N ASP A 99 15.67 -3.58 15.16
CA ASP A 99 16.79 -2.93 15.85
C ASP A 99 16.58 -2.79 17.35
N LEU A 100 15.32 -2.77 17.79
CA LEU A 100 14.94 -2.77 19.21
C LEU A 100 14.55 -4.16 19.73
N GLY A 101 14.49 -5.17 18.86
CA GLY A 101 13.98 -6.51 19.19
C GLY A 101 12.51 -6.54 19.58
N ARG A 102 11.71 -5.56 19.16
CA ARG A 102 10.33 -5.36 19.58
C ARG A 102 9.36 -5.27 18.41
N GLY A 103 8.12 -5.67 18.67
CA GLY A 103 6.99 -5.40 17.81
C GLY A 103 5.89 -4.65 18.58
N PHE A 104 5.02 -3.97 17.85
CA PHE A 104 3.95 -3.12 18.35
C PHE A 104 2.65 -3.47 17.64
N ILE A 105 1.58 -3.70 18.41
CA ILE A 105 0.29 -4.10 17.87
C ILE A 105 -0.76 -3.09 18.32
N SER A 106 -1.51 -2.54 17.37
CA SER A 106 -2.64 -1.67 17.67
C SER A 106 -3.89 -2.49 18.02
N ASN A 107 -4.53 -2.14 19.13
CA ASN A 107 -5.74 -2.77 19.65
C ASN A 107 -6.88 -1.76 19.69
N GLY A 108 -7.69 -1.71 18.63
CA GLY A 108 -8.71 -0.68 18.44
C GLY A 108 -9.78 -0.65 19.53
N ARG A 109 -10.25 -1.81 19.98
CA ARG A 109 -11.33 -1.88 20.99
C ARG A 109 -10.94 -1.35 22.35
N THR A 110 -9.69 -1.56 22.77
CA THR A 110 -9.20 -1.12 24.08
C THR A 110 -8.48 0.20 24.02
N SER A 111 -8.21 0.71 22.83
CA SER A 111 -7.35 1.88 22.58
C SER A 111 -5.98 1.72 23.23
N MET A 112 -5.39 0.54 23.06
CA MET A 112 -4.06 0.19 23.57
C MET A 112 -3.11 -0.14 22.40
N VAL A 113 -1.82 -0.01 22.65
CA VAL A 113 -0.76 -0.58 21.83
C VAL A 113 -0.03 -1.61 22.67
N THR A 114 -0.04 -2.87 22.24
CA THR A 114 0.71 -3.96 22.89
C THR A 114 2.13 -3.99 22.34
N ILE A 115 3.11 -4.01 23.21
CA ILE A 115 4.54 -4.15 22.89
C ILE A 115 4.94 -5.59 23.20
N PHE A 116 5.57 -6.27 22.24
CA PHE A 116 6.00 -7.65 22.39
C PHE A 116 7.45 -7.86 21.95
N ASP A 117 8.06 -8.90 22.45
CA ASP A 117 9.42 -9.33 22.09
C ASP A 117 9.41 -10.13 20.78
N LEU A 118 10.18 -9.71 19.78
CA LEU A 118 10.20 -10.36 18.46
C LEU A 118 10.75 -11.79 18.47
N LYS A 119 11.59 -12.14 19.46
CA LYS A 119 12.20 -13.46 19.55
C LYS A 119 11.27 -14.46 20.21
N THR A 120 10.70 -14.07 21.37
CA THR A 120 9.90 -14.95 22.22
C THR A 120 8.40 -14.83 21.96
N LEU A 121 7.96 -13.78 21.29
CA LEU A 121 6.54 -13.38 21.07
C LEU A 121 5.78 -13.05 22.37
N ALA A 122 6.48 -12.95 23.49
CA ALA A 122 5.89 -12.60 24.78
C ALA A 122 5.52 -11.10 24.81
N THR A 123 4.35 -10.78 25.36
CA THR A 123 3.98 -9.40 25.67
C THR A 123 4.94 -8.82 26.69
N ILE A 124 5.53 -7.67 26.39
CA ILE A 124 6.40 -6.92 27.28
C ILE A 124 5.58 -5.95 28.12
N SER A 125 4.71 -5.17 27.48
CA SER A 125 3.88 -4.15 28.10
C SER A 125 2.75 -3.71 27.20
N GLU A 126 1.83 -2.92 27.74
CA GLU A 126 0.79 -2.23 26.99
C GLU A 126 0.86 -0.73 27.24
N VAL A 127 0.59 0.06 26.21
CA VAL A 127 0.60 1.53 26.26
C VAL A 127 -0.79 2.04 25.86
N LYS A 128 -1.37 2.89 26.70
CA LYS A 128 -2.63 3.56 26.36
C LYS A 128 -2.39 4.55 25.23
N SER A 129 -3.14 4.37 24.13
CA SER A 129 -3.18 5.35 23.05
C SER A 129 -3.76 6.68 23.54
N SER A 130 -3.29 7.79 23.02
CA SER A 130 -3.83 9.12 23.29
C SER A 130 -5.13 9.42 22.53
N GLY A 131 -5.61 8.47 21.72
CA GLY A 131 -6.86 8.53 20.99
C GLY A 131 -7.56 7.18 20.98
N GLU A 132 -8.75 7.15 20.38
CA GLU A 132 -9.59 5.98 20.26
C GLU A 132 -9.41 5.26 18.94
N ASN A 133 -9.51 3.94 18.97
CA ASN A 133 -9.38 3.04 17.83
C ASN A 133 -8.05 3.23 17.10
N PRO A 134 -6.89 2.93 17.76
CA PRO A 134 -5.63 2.78 17.04
C PRO A 134 -5.77 1.65 16.03
N ASP A 135 -5.50 1.98 14.77
CA ASP A 135 -5.69 1.16 13.58
C ASP A 135 -4.34 0.90 12.91
N ALA A 136 -4.00 1.64 11.85
CA ALA A 136 -2.68 1.57 11.29
C ALA A 136 -1.60 1.95 12.30
N ILE A 137 -0.46 1.30 12.19
CA ILE A 137 0.70 1.53 13.06
C ILE A 137 1.99 1.42 12.25
N LEU A 138 2.93 2.34 12.49
CA LEU A 138 4.19 2.43 11.74
C LEU A 138 5.35 2.66 12.70
N TYR A 139 6.46 1.95 12.49
CA TYR A 139 7.74 2.25 13.11
C TYR A 139 8.62 3.05 12.14
N ASP A 140 9.24 4.13 12.63
CA ASP A 140 10.22 4.93 11.89
C ASP A 140 11.61 4.71 12.51
N PRO A 141 12.44 3.84 11.92
CA PRO A 141 13.74 3.45 12.47
C PRO A 141 14.68 4.61 12.77
N PRO A 142 14.81 5.65 11.87
CA PRO A 142 15.76 6.74 12.14
C PRO A 142 15.42 7.54 13.38
N SER A 143 14.16 7.67 13.74
CA SER A 143 13.74 8.38 14.95
C SER A 143 13.53 7.47 16.16
N GLY A 144 13.45 6.16 15.96
CA GLY A 144 13.07 5.18 16.99
C GLY A 144 11.62 5.34 17.48
N ARG A 145 10.77 5.99 16.72
CA ARG A 145 9.37 6.29 17.08
C ARG A 145 8.38 5.35 16.40
N VAL A 146 7.32 5.03 17.13
CA VAL A 146 6.15 4.30 16.63
C VAL A 146 4.99 5.27 16.57
N PHE A 147 4.29 5.28 15.44
CA PHE A 147 3.10 6.09 15.19
C PHE A 147 1.89 5.16 15.17
N ALA A 148 1.00 5.24 16.15
CA ALA A 148 -0.27 4.54 16.17
C ALA A 148 -1.38 5.53 15.75
N PHE A 149 -2.02 5.25 14.62
CA PHE A 149 -3.01 6.13 13.99
C PHE A 149 -4.40 5.80 14.53
N ASN A 150 -5.05 6.78 15.16
CA ASN A 150 -6.31 6.60 15.87
C ASN A 150 -7.49 7.01 14.98
N GLY A 151 -8.10 6.04 14.31
CA GLY A 151 -9.12 6.26 13.29
C GLY A 151 -10.35 7.01 13.78
N ARG A 152 -10.78 6.78 15.03
CA ARG A 152 -11.95 7.46 15.59
C ARG A 152 -11.65 8.85 16.11
N SER A 153 -10.46 9.08 16.64
CA SER A 153 -10.08 10.38 17.22
C SER A 153 -9.43 11.33 16.22
N GLY A 154 -9.08 10.87 15.02
CA GLY A 154 -8.46 11.70 13.99
C GLY A 154 -7.09 12.26 14.40
N ASN A 155 -6.30 11.45 15.09
CA ASN A 155 -4.96 11.83 15.58
C ASN A 155 -3.99 10.64 15.51
N ALA A 156 -2.71 10.88 15.76
CA ALA A 156 -1.71 9.84 15.95
C ALA A 156 -1.09 9.93 17.35
N THR A 157 -0.95 8.78 18.00
CA THR A 157 -0.14 8.63 19.20
C THR A 157 1.28 8.32 18.79
N VAL A 158 2.23 9.11 19.24
CA VAL A 158 3.67 8.86 19.04
C VAL A 158 4.23 8.19 20.29
N ILE A 159 4.84 7.02 20.12
CA ILE A 159 5.42 6.22 21.19
C ILE A 159 6.94 6.15 20.96
N ASP A 160 7.72 6.36 22.00
CA ASP A 160 9.15 6.07 21.99
C ASP A 160 9.32 4.53 21.99
N GLY A 161 9.87 3.99 20.90
CA GLY A 161 9.97 2.55 20.69
C GLY A 161 10.88 1.85 21.71
N LYS A 162 11.88 2.56 22.24
CA LYS A 162 12.83 2.02 23.21
C LYS A 162 12.26 1.97 24.63
N THR A 163 11.59 3.02 25.06
CA THR A 163 11.02 3.10 26.42
C THR A 163 9.61 2.53 26.49
N GLY A 164 8.88 2.50 25.37
CA GLY A 164 7.48 2.11 25.34
C GLY A 164 6.54 3.14 25.96
N THR A 165 6.93 4.42 26.00
CA THR A 165 6.12 5.51 26.57
C THR A 165 5.60 6.44 25.49
N VAL A 166 4.44 7.06 25.75
CA VAL A 166 3.91 8.09 24.85
C VAL A 166 4.81 9.31 24.85
N ALA A 167 5.36 9.65 23.68
CA ALA A 167 6.20 10.83 23.46
C ALA A 167 5.39 12.06 23.04
N GLY A 168 4.20 11.87 22.45
CA GLY A 168 3.35 12.97 22.01
C GLY A 168 2.10 12.51 21.27
N THR A 169 1.31 13.50 20.86
CA THR A 169 0.08 13.30 20.06
C THR A 169 0.07 14.29 18.91
N ILE A 170 -0.31 13.83 17.73
CA ILE A 170 -0.39 14.65 16.51
C ILE A 170 -1.85 14.72 16.08
N ALA A 171 -2.44 15.92 16.05
CA ALA A 171 -3.77 16.12 15.49
C ALA A 171 -3.72 15.99 13.96
N LEU A 172 -4.48 15.05 13.40
CA LEU A 172 -4.56 14.81 11.96
C LEU A 172 -5.80 15.43 11.32
N GLY A 173 -6.86 15.67 12.09
CA GLY A 173 -8.06 16.38 11.64
C GLY A 173 -8.97 15.58 10.71
N GLY A 174 -8.79 14.29 10.61
CA GLY A 174 -9.59 13.34 9.84
C GLY A 174 -9.21 11.90 10.18
N LYS A 175 -9.84 10.92 9.54
CA LYS A 175 -9.63 9.49 9.78
C LYS A 175 -8.32 9.02 9.14
N PRO A 176 -7.24 8.76 9.93
CA PRO A 176 -6.01 8.22 9.37
C PRO A 176 -6.15 6.73 9.04
N GLU A 177 -5.52 6.35 7.94
CA GLU A 177 -5.39 4.99 7.44
C GLU A 177 -3.91 4.60 7.29
N PHE A 178 -3.51 3.91 6.22
CA PHE A 178 -2.12 3.50 6.00
C PHE A 178 -1.13 4.66 5.97
N ALA A 179 0.08 4.38 6.44
CA ALA A 179 1.16 5.34 6.49
C ALA A 179 2.47 4.75 5.94
N ALA A 180 3.34 5.64 5.48
CA ALA A 180 4.68 5.30 5.01
C ALA A 180 5.72 6.31 5.53
N THR A 181 6.93 5.86 5.84
CA THR A 181 8.05 6.73 6.21
C THR A 181 9.02 6.91 5.06
N ASP A 182 9.57 8.12 4.91
CA ASP A 182 10.65 8.36 3.96
C ASP A 182 12.04 8.03 4.53
N LEU A 183 12.08 7.57 5.79
CA LEU A 183 13.31 7.31 6.56
C LEU A 183 14.24 8.55 6.67
N ASN A 184 13.71 9.72 6.38
CA ASN A 184 14.41 10.99 6.36
C ASN A 184 13.64 12.12 7.07
N GLY A 185 12.87 11.75 8.08
CA GLY A 185 12.15 12.67 8.96
C GLY A 185 10.74 13.04 8.52
N THR A 186 10.17 12.34 7.54
CA THR A 186 8.76 12.50 7.16
C THR A 186 8.01 11.19 7.23
N VAL A 187 6.84 11.21 7.87
CA VAL A 187 5.82 10.16 7.76
C VAL A 187 4.64 10.72 6.99
N PHE A 188 4.21 9.99 5.98
CA PHE A 188 3.02 10.27 5.19
C PHE A 188 1.88 9.37 5.67
N VAL A 189 0.67 9.89 5.78
CA VAL A 189 -0.50 9.13 6.18
C VAL A 189 -1.72 9.54 5.37
N ASN A 190 -2.46 8.56 4.85
CA ASN A 190 -3.74 8.78 4.21
C ASN A 190 -4.77 9.27 5.24
N ILE A 191 -5.52 10.31 4.89
CA ILE A 191 -6.67 10.80 5.65
C ILE A 191 -7.92 10.49 4.82
N GLU A 192 -8.54 9.35 5.12
CA GLU A 192 -9.60 8.74 4.31
C GLU A 192 -10.76 9.70 4.06
N ASP A 193 -11.39 10.20 5.12
CA ASP A 193 -12.58 11.05 5.07
C ASP A 193 -12.34 12.46 4.49
N LYS A 194 -11.08 12.81 4.21
CA LYS A 194 -10.67 14.06 3.58
C LYS A 194 -10.14 13.88 2.17
N SER A 195 -9.90 12.64 1.74
CA SER A 195 -9.26 12.32 0.45
C SER A 195 -7.96 13.10 0.25
N GLU A 196 -7.10 13.04 1.27
CA GLU A 196 -5.79 13.71 1.29
C GLU A 196 -4.71 12.84 1.94
N ILE A 197 -3.45 13.20 1.71
CA ILE A 197 -2.31 12.72 2.49
C ILE A 197 -1.86 13.85 3.42
N ALA A 198 -1.67 13.52 4.70
CA ALA A 198 -0.98 14.38 5.65
C ALA A 198 0.51 14.02 5.71
N ALA A 199 1.40 15.00 5.53
CA ALA A 199 2.84 14.86 5.71
C ALA A 199 3.23 15.34 7.11
N ILE A 200 3.78 14.45 7.92
CA ILE A 200 4.16 14.66 9.31
C ILE A 200 5.67 14.92 9.40
N ASN A 201 6.07 16.02 10.05
CA ASN A 201 7.44 16.20 10.50
C ASN A 201 7.66 15.31 11.74
N VAL A 202 8.51 14.30 11.61
CA VAL A 202 8.78 13.33 12.68
C VAL A 202 9.44 13.99 13.88
N LYS A 203 10.40 14.91 13.68
CA LYS A 203 11.13 15.57 14.75
C LYS A 203 10.22 16.45 15.63
N ASP A 204 9.41 17.27 14.97
CA ASP A 204 8.56 18.26 15.64
C ASP A 204 7.20 17.69 16.05
N MET A 205 6.85 16.48 15.57
CA MET A 205 5.55 15.82 15.77
C MET A 205 4.39 16.72 15.34
N THR A 206 4.48 17.30 14.14
CA THR A 206 3.48 18.20 13.58
C THR A 206 3.17 17.84 12.12
N VAL A 207 1.95 18.15 11.68
CA VAL A 207 1.60 18.09 10.25
C VAL A 207 2.23 19.27 9.55
N LYS A 208 3.15 19.02 8.61
CA LYS A 208 3.85 20.04 7.82
C LYS A 208 3.19 20.34 6.47
N GLY A 209 2.28 19.46 6.01
CA GLY A 209 1.59 19.60 4.73
C GLY A 209 0.37 18.70 4.64
N ARG A 210 -0.59 19.11 3.80
CA ARG A 210 -1.79 18.35 3.44
C ARG A 210 -1.96 18.39 1.94
N TRP A 211 -2.11 17.22 1.34
CA TRP A 211 -2.09 17.05 -0.10
C TRP A 211 -3.40 16.43 -0.60
N PRO A 212 -4.29 17.25 -1.17
CA PRO A 212 -5.52 16.73 -1.77
C PRO A 212 -5.23 15.76 -2.91
N LEU A 213 -5.93 14.62 -2.93
CA LEU A 213 -5.69 13.54 -3.87
C LEU A 213 -6.64 13.50 -5.08
N LYS A 214 -7.46 14.53 -5.28
CA LYS A 214 -8.42 14.52 -6.41
C LYS A 214 -7.78 14.07 -7.73
N PRO A 215 -8.44 13.12 -8.47
CA PRO A 215 -9.79 12.61 -8.30
C PRO A 215 -9.95 11.38 -7.39
N CYS A 216 -8.91 10.96 -6.66
CA CYS A 216 -8.96 9.87 -5.68
C CYS A 216 -9.91 10.20 -4.54
N GLU A 217 -10.72 9.23 -4.14
CA GLU A 217 -11.68 9.32 -3.04
C GLU A 217 -11.37 8.25 -2.00
N GLU A 218 -11.47 8.61 -0.72
CA GLU A 218 -11.30 7.72 0.43
C GLU A 218 -10.05 6.82 0.32
N PRO A 219 -8.83 7.40 0.35
CA PRO A 219 -7.59 6.63 0.26
C PRO A 219 -7.39 5.76 1.51
N SER A 220 -7.15 4.46 1.33
CA SER A 220 -6.83 3.52 2.40
C SER A 220 -5.36 3.08 2.34
N GLY A 221 -5.00 2.16 1.45
CA GLY A 221 -3.62 1.67 1.29
C GLY A 221 -2.65 2.76 0.86
N LEU A 222 -1.40 2.70 1.37
CA LEU A 222 -0.33 3.62 0.98
C LEU A 222 0.99 2.87 0.86
N ALA A 223 1.63 2.96 -0.31
CA ALA A 223 2.99 2.48 -0.53
C ALA A 223 3.91 3.62 -0.94
N PHE A 224 5.22 3.42 -0.84
CA PHE A 224 6.19 4.46 -1.13
C PHE A 224 7.42 3.95 -1.88
N ASP A 225 7.60 4.39 -3.13
CA ASP A 225 8.90 4.35 -3.80
C ASP A 225 9.78 5.49 -3.28
N ARG A 226 10.77 5.11 -2.46
CA ARG A 226 11.71 6.09 -1.86
C ARG A 226 12.73 6.60 -2.86
N LYS A 227 13.06 5.80 -3.89
CA LYS A 227 14.07 6.15 -4.92
C LYS A 227 13.58 7.31 -5.79
N HIS A 228 12.35 7.22 -6.29
CA HIS A 228 11.78 8.24 -7.16
C HIS A 228 10.81 9.17 -6.41
N ARG A 229 10.67 8.99 -5.09
CA ARG A 229 9.83 9.83 -4.23
C ARG A 229 8.36 9.83 -4.68
N ARG A 230 7.79 8.64 -4.93
CA ARG A 230 6.41 8.45 -5.35
C ARG A 230 5.61 7.68 -4.31
N LEU A 231 4.48 8.25 -3.90
CA LEU A 231 3.50 7.60 -3.03
C LEU A 231 2.39 7.02 -3.89
N PHE A 232 1.93 5.82 -3.53
CA PHE A 232 0.84 5.11 -4.21
C PHE A 232 -0.31 4.98 -3.22
N ALA A 233 -1.33 5.83 -3.36
CA ALA A 233 -2.53 5.83 -2.52
C ALA A 233 -3.67 5.08 -3.21
N GLY A 234 -4.10 3.97 -2.64
CA GLY A 234 -5.22 3.17 -3.14
C GLY A 234 -6.56 3.75 -2.70
N CYS A 235 -7.46 4.03 -3.65
CA CYS A 235 -8.67 4.80 -3.46
C CYS A 235 -9.94 3.96 -3.62
N SER A 236 -10.99 4.23 -2.84
CA SER A 236 -12.26 3.50 -2.89
C SER A 236 -12.94 3.55 -4.26
N ASN A 237 -12.71 4.62 -5.03
CA ASN A 237 -13.23 4.80 -6.38
C ASN A 237 -12.39 4.12 -7.48
N LYS A 238 -11.69 3.01 -7.15
CA LYS A 238 -11.03 2.08 -8.07
C LYS A 238 -9.86 2.69 -8.84
N MET A 239 -9.02 3.43 -8.17
CA MET A 239 -7.78 3.94 -8.72
C MET A 239 -6.68 3.97 -7.65
N VAL A 240 -5.44 3.98 -8.10
CA VAL A 240 -4.29 4.42 -7.31
C VAL A 240 -3.94 5.83 -7.75
N ALA A 241 -3.86 6.76 -6.82
CA ALA A 241 -3.24 8.05 -7.06
C ALA A 241 -1.73 7.94 -6.82
N VAL A 242 -0.94 8.26 -7.84
CA VAL A 242 0.51 8.39 -7.72
C VAL A 242 0.83 9.84 -7.38
N VAL A 243 1.53 10.05 -6.27
CA VAL A 243 1.76 11.38 -5.71
C VAL A 243 3.25 11.66 -5.56
N ASP A 244 3.69 12.81 -6.01
CA ASP A 244 5.04 13.29 -5.76
C ASP A 244 5.19 13.67 -4.28
N ALA A 245 6.08 12.98 -3.58
CA ALA A 245 6.23 13.07 -2.13
C ALA A 245 6.89 14.37 -1.66
N ASP A 246 7.41 15.20 -2.53
CA ASP A 246 8.04 16.47 -2.19
C ASP A 246 7.07 17.65 -2.39
N SER A 247 6.28 17.61 -3.45
CA SER A 247 5.33 18.68 -3.79
C SER A 247 3.88 18.39 -3.36
N GLY A 248 3.54 17.13 -3.11
CA GLY A 248 2.17 16.70 -2.83
C GLY A 248 1.25 16.69 -4.06
N LYS A 249 1.80 16.83 -5.27
CA LYS A 249 1.01 16.81 -6.50
C LYS A 249 0.67 15.39 -6.92
N VAL A 250 -0.57 15.17 -7.31
CA VAL A 250 -0.96 13.95 -8.03
C VAL A 250 -0.30 13.97 -9.40
N VAL A 251 0.62 13.04 -9.65
CA VAL A 251 1.34 12.87 -10.92
C VAL A 251 0.41 12.24 -11.95
N THR A 252 -0.24 11.16 -11.57
CA THR A 252 -1.19 10.42 -12.40
C THR A 252 -2.11 9.56 -11.54
N THR A 253 -3.10 8.95 -12.18
CA THR A 253 -3.94 7.92 -11.58
C THR A 253 -3.91 6.67 -12.42
N VAL A 254 -3.93 5.49 -11.77
CA VAL A 254 -3.90 4.18 -12.41
C VAL A 254 -5.15 3.41 -12.01
N PRO A 255 -5.92 2.83 -12.96
CA PRO A 255 -7.12 2.07 -12.63
C PRO A 255 -6.77 0.75 -11.93
N ILE A 256 -7.57 0.38 -10.92
CA ILE A 256 -7.47 -0.86 -10.15
C ILE A 256 -8.83 -1.49 -9.94
N GLY A 257 -8.87 -2.68 -9.35
CA GLY A 257 -10.12 -3.34 -8.94
C GLY A 257 -10.79 -2.66 -7.73
N PRO A 258 -12.03 -3.06 -7.38
CA PRO A 258 -12.77 -2.51 -6.25
C PRO A 258 -12.32 -3.08 -4.90
N GLY A 259 -12.50 -2.27 -3.84
CA GLY A 259 -12.28 -2.69 -2.45
C GLY A 259 -10.81 -2.85 -2.09
N VAL A 260 -9.98 -1.94 -2.60
CA VAL A 260 -8.57 -1.82 -2.20
C VAL A 260 -8.49 -1.42 -0.73
N ASP A 261 -7.55 -2.04 -0.01
CA ASP A 261 -7.27 -1.69 1.38
C ASP A 261 -5.77 -1.63 1.67
N ALA A 262 -4.93 -2.26 0.84
CA ALA A 262 -3.49 -2.14 0.94
C ALA A 262 -2.82 -1.95 -0.41
N ASN A 263 -1.70 -1.21 -0.39
CA ASN A 263 -0.76 -1.08 -1.49
C ASN A 263 0.64 -1.47 -1.02
N ALA A 264 1.45 -2.01 -1.92
CA ALA A 264 2.87 -2.27 -1.69
C ALA A 264 3.68 -1.81 -2.90
N PHE A 265 4.96 -1.53 -2.70
CA PHE A 265 5.90 -1.22 -3.77
C PHE A 265 7.16 -2.07 -3.58
N ASP A 266 7.57 -2.74 -4.63
CA ASP A 266 8.79 -3.54 -4.68
C ASP A 266 9.88 -2.74 -5.41
N PRO A 267 10.88 -2.23 -4.69
CA PRO A 267 11.89 -1.37 -5.28
C PRO A 267 12.87 -2.10 -6.21
N GLU A 268 12.99 -3.43 -6.11
CA GLU A 268 13.87 -4.21 -6.96
C GLU A 268 13.24 -4.49 -8.33
N THR A 269 11.93 -4.69 -8.36
CA THR A 269 11.19 -4.99 -9.60
C THR A 269 10.47 -3.79 -10.19
N GLU A 270 10.46 -2.65 -9.49
CA GLU A 270 9.74 -1.42 -9.84
C GLU A 270 8.22 -1.68 -10.03
N LEU A 271 7.67 -2.60 -9.21
CA LEU A 271 6.25 -2.97 -9.25
C LEU A 271 5.50 -2.42 -8.03
N ALA A 272 4.40 -1.73 -8.29
CA ALA A 272 3.40 -1.41 -7.30
C ALA A 272 2.25 -2.42 -7.36
N PHE A 273 1.71 -2.75 -6.20
CA PHE A 273 0.62 -3.72 -6.04
C PHE A 273 -0.56 -3.08 -5.32
N SER A 274 -1.75 -3.46 -5.74
CA SER A 274 -3.00 -3.04 -5.10
C SER A 274 -3.89 -4.25 -4.86
N SER A 275 -4.23 -4.55 -3.60
CA SER A 275 -5.09 -5.69 -3.23
C SER A 275 -6.56 -5.31 -3.29
N ASN A 276 -7.28 -5.86 -4.26
CA ASN A 276 -8.67 -5.53 -4.57
C ASN A 276 -9.61 -6.58 -3.97
N GLY A 277 -9.95 -6.42 -2.69
CA GLY A 277 -10.76 -7.42 -1.97
C GLY A 277 -12.20 -7.56 -2.47
N GLY A 278 -12.71 -6.58 -3.22
CA GLY A 278 -14.07 -6.59 -3.74
C GLY A 278 -14.30 -7.61 -4.86
N ASP A 279 -13.33 -7.76 -5.75
CA ASP A 279 -13.38 -8.72 -6.87
C ASP A 279 -12.39 -9.89 -6.72
N GLY A 280 -11.50 -9.83 -5.73
CA GLY A 280 -10.53 -10.89 -5.48
C GLY A 280 -9.39 -10.88 -6.50
N THR A 281 -8.82 -9.70 -6.75
CA THR A 281 -7.64 -9.54 -7.62
C THR A 281 -6.53 -8.76 -6.91
N VAL A 282 -5.32 -8.86 -7.45
CA VAL A 282 -4.22 -7.94 -7.20
C VAL A 282 -3.89 -7.25 -8.52
N THR A 283 -4.02 -5.93 -8.57
CA THR A 283 -3.53 -5.16 -9.72
C THR A 283 -2.04 -4.96 -9.57
N VAL A 284 -1.27 -5.36 -10.59
CA VAL A 284 0.18 -5.19 -10.68
C VAL A 284 0.46 -4.04 -11.63
N ILE A 285 1.17 -3.04 -11.14
CA ILE A 285 1.46 -1.80 -11.85
C ILE A 285 2.97 -1.67 -11.97
N HIS A 286 3.49 -1.56 -13.18
CA HIS A 286 4.91 -1.30 -13.42
C HIS A 286 5.17 0.22 -13.46
N GLU A 287 6.22 0.65 -12.77
CA GLU A 287 6.75 2.01 -12.88
C GLU A 287 7.70 2.08 -14.07
N ASP A 288 7.19 2.50 -15.25
CA ASP A 288 8.00 2.65 -16.45
C ASP A 288 8.99 3.82 -16.35
N SER A 289 8.61 4.80 -15.57
CA SER A 289 9.39 5.96 -15.13
C SER A 289 8.65 6.64 -13.97
N PRO A 290 9.27 7.58 -13.24
CA PRO A 290 8.60 8.29 -12.13
C PRO A 290 7.29 9.00 -12.49
N ASP A 291 7.02 9.19 -13.78
CA ASP A 291 5.83 9.88 -14.28
C ASP A 291 4.93 9.00 -15.17
N HIS A 292 5.34 7.74 -15.41
CA HIS A 292 4.61 6.79 -16.27
C HIS A 292 4.45 5.43 -15.61
N TYR A 293 3.23 4.90 -15.63
CA TYR A 293 2.83 3.67 -14.96
C TYR A 293 1.93 2.84 -15.87
N THR A 294 2.19 1.56 -15.96
CA THR A 294 1.40 0.61 -16.77
C THR A 294 0.84 -0.49 -15.90
N VAL A 295 -0.48 -0.73 -15.98
CA VAL A 295 -1.07 -1.96 -15.43
C VAL A 295 -0.60 -3.13 -16.29
N VAL A 296 0.22 -3.99 -15.72
CA VAL A 296 0.81 -5.13 -16.43
C VAL A 296 0.05 -6.42 -16.20
N GLU A 297 -0.70 -6.51 -15.10
CA GLU A 297 -1.49 -7.70 -14.78
C GLU A 297 -2.59 -7.37 -13.74
N ASN A 298 -3.68 -8.15 -13.77
CA ASN A 298 -4.64 -8.30 -12.68
C ASN A 298 -4.65 -9.78 -12.28
N ALA A 299 -3.82 -10.12 -11.29
CA ALA A 299 -3.67 -11.49 -10.81
C ALA A 299 -4.89 -11.91 -9.99
N ALA A 300 -5.44 -13.10 -10.30
CA ALA A 300 -6.57 -13.62 -9.56
C ALA A 300 -6.17 -14.09 -8.15
N THR A 301 -6.94 -13.64 -7.17
CA THR A 301 -6.84 -14.06 -5.77
C THR A 301 -8.19 -14.54 -5.25
N ARG A 302 -8.59 -14.15 -4.05
CA ARG A 302 -9.93 -14.43 -3.51
C ARG A 302 -10.62 -13.16 -3.05
N ARG A 303 -11.92 -13.14 -3.22
CA ARG A 303 -12.76 -12.11 -2.64
C ARG A 303 -12.49 -11.99 -1.14
N GLY A 304 -12.38 -10.75 -0.65
CA GLY A 304 -12.02 -10.46 0.74
C GLY A 304 -10.51 -10.37 1.02
N ALA A 305 -9.63 -10.75 0.08
CA ALA A 305 -8.19 -10.54 0.18
C ALA A 305 -7.87 -9.06 -0.09
N ARG A 306 -8.21 -8.18 0.87
CA ARG A 306 -8.14 -6.73 0.71
C ARG A 306 -6.85 -6.11 1.24
N THR A 307 -6.25 -6.74 2.26
CA THR A 307 -4.96 -6.32 2.82
C THR A 307 -3.84 -7.23 2.32
N MET A 308 -2.61 -6.73 2.26
CA MET A 308 -1.45 -7.50 1.85
C MET A 308 -0.17 -7.00 2.50
N ALA A 309 0.85 -7.86 2.50
CA ALA A 309 2.23 -7.49 2.76
C ALA A 309 3.16 -8.12 1.73
N LEU A 310 4.18 -7.37 1.33
CA LEU A 310 5.22 -7.79 0.40
C LEU A 310 6.41 -8.36 1.19
N ASP A 311 6.90 -9.50 0.77
CA ASP A 311 8.23 -10.00 1.14
C ASP A 311 9.24 -9.53 0.10
N GLU A 312 9.97 -8.47 0.40
CA GLU A 312 10.97 -7.88 -0.52
C GLU A 312 12.12 -8.85 -0.86
N LYS A 313 12.31 -9.94 -0.09
CA LYS A 313 13.36 -10.92 -0.35
C LYS A 313 12.98 -11.95 -1.41
N THR A 314 11.71 -12.32 -1.47
CA THR A 314 11.19 -13.34 -2.41
C THR A 314 10.25 -12.76 -3.45
N HIS A 315 9.89 -11.48 -3.32
CA HIS A 315 8.90 -10.77 -4.15
C HIS A 315 7.50 -11.38 -4.06
N ASN A 316 7.23 -12.15 -3.02
CA ASN A 316 5.92 -12.75 -2.78
C ASN A 316 5.01 -11.79 -2.03
N LEU A 317 3.73 -11.85 -2.33
CA LEU A 317 2.70 -11.15 -1.59
C LEU A 317 1.97 -12.14 -0.68
N PHE A 318 1.69 -11.71 0.54
CA PHE A 318 0.86 -12.44 1.50
C PHE A 318 -0.47 -11.71 1.66
N LEU A 319 -1.59 -12.40 1.46
CA LEU A 319 -2.94 -11.82 1.53
C LEU A 319 -3.85 -12.67 2.41
N PRO A 320 -4.35 -12.15 3.54
CA PRO A 320 -5.30 -12.88 4.38
C PRO A 320 -6.70 -12.81 3.78
N THR A 321 -7.42 -13.91 3.86
CA THR A 321 -8.83 -14.01 3.46
C THR A 321 -9.51 -15.19 4.14
N ALA A 322 -10.82 -15.33 3.91
CA ALA A 322 -11.60 -16.47 4.35
C ALA A 322 -12.71 -16.81 3.34
N GLN A 323 -13.44 -17.87 3.60
CA GLN A 323 -14.69 -18.14 2.90
C GLN A 323 -15.83 -17.41 3.59
N PHE A 324 -16.80 -16.96 2.80
CA PHE A 324 -17.96 -16.23 3.27
C PHE A 324 -19.24 -17.02 3.00
N GLY A 325 -20.14 -16.98 3.96
CA GLY A 325 -21.50 -17.45 3.78
C GLY A 325 -22.31 -16.56 2.82
N PRO A 326 -23.58 -16.89 2.57
CA PRO A 326 -24.46 -16.02 1.84
C PRO A 326 -24.66 -14.71 2.60
N PRO A 327 -24.77 -13.55 1.92
CA PRO A 327 -25.09 -12.29 2.60
C PRO A 327 -26.46 -12.38 3.26
N PRO A 328 -26.62 -11.87 4.49
CA PRO A 328 -27.94 -11.75 5.12
C PRO A 328 -28.87 -10.87 4.27
N ALA A 329 -30.18 -11.01 4.50
CA ALA A 329 -31.15 -10.15 3.84
C ALA A 329 -30.92 -8.68 4.28
N PRO A 330 -30.97 -7.72 3.34
CA PRO A 330 -30.89 -6.31 3.68
C PRO A 330 -32.00 -5.88 4.65
N THR A 331 -31.65 -4.99 5.59
CA THR A 331 -32.62 -4.32 6.47
C THR A 331 -32.55 -2.79 6.27
N ALA A 332 -33.50 -2.04 6.82
CA ALA A 332 -33.46 -0.59 6.75
C ALA A 332 -32.21 -0.01 7.45
N GLU A 333 -31.77 -0.65 8.54
CA GLU A 333 -30.59 -0.27 9.31
C GLU A 333 -29.29 -0.75 8.67
N GLN A 334 -29.35 -1.85 7.91
CA GLN A 334 -28.21 -2.44 7.20
C GLN A 334 -28.57 -2.79 5.76
N PRO A 335 -28.58 -1.80 4.85
CA PRO A 335 -28.94 -2.04 3.45
C PRO A 335 -27.92 -2.92 2.70
N HIS A 336 -26.68 -3.03 3.21
CA HIS A 336 -25.61 -3.85 2.64
C HIS A 336 -24.93 -4.69 3.73
N PRO A 337 -25.63 -5.73 4.28
CA PRO A 337 -25.06 -6.54 5.34
C PRO A 337 -23.88 -7.35 4.85
N ARG A 338 -22.82 -7.40 5.66
CA ARG A 338 -21.64 -8.20 5.32
C ARG A 338 -21.94 -9.68 5.53
N PRO A 339 -21.53 -10.56 4.60
CA PRO A 339 -21.65 -12.00 4.80
C PRO A 339 -20.79 -12.46 5.98
N ALA A 340 -21.25 -13.48 6.69
CA ALA A 340 -20.49 -14.06 7.78
C ALA A 340 -19.26 -14.83 7.25
N ILE A 341 -18.18 -14.77 7.99
CA ILE A 341 -17.01 -15.61 7.76
C ILE A 341 -17.36 -17.05 8.17
N LEU A 342 -17.08 -18.02 7.30
CA LEU A 342 -17.27 -19.42 7.63
C LEU A 342 -16.21 -19.88 8.65
N PRO A 343 -16.60 -20.52 9.75
CA PRO A 343 -15.68 -20.99 10.77
C PRO A 343 -14.55 -21.86 10.20
N GLY A 344 -13.32 -21.65 10.66
CA GLY A 344 -12.15 -22.44 10.26
C GLY A 344 -11.63 -22.17 8.83
N SER A 345 -12.24 -21.26 8.07
CA SER A 345 -11.88 -20.98 6.67
C SER A 345 -10.78 -19.93 6.49
N PHE A 346 -10.29 -19.32 7.57
CA PHE A 346 -9.26 -18.28 7.51
C PHE A 346 -7.95 -18.82 6.97
N VAL A 347 -7.40 -18.12 5.98
CA VAL A 347 -6.22 -18.53 5.21
C VAL A 347 -5.40 -17.32 4.81
N VAL A 348 -4.07 -17.48 4.71
CA VAL A 348 -3.20 -16.52 4.04
C VAL A 348 -2.83 -17.09 2.68
N LEU A 349 -3.12 -16.36 1.62
CA LEU A 349 -2.70 -16.67 0.25
C LEU A 349 -1.26 -16.19 0.08
N VAL A 350 -0.44 -17.01 -0.56
CA VAL A 350 0.89 -16.60 -1.05
C VAL A 350 0.76 -16.43 -2.56
N VAL A 351 0.96 -15.21 -3.02
CA VAL A 351 0.93 -14.87 -4.44
C VAL A 351 2.35 -14.65 -4.90
N SER A 352 2.78 -15.41 -5.88
CA SER A 352 4.14 -15.39 -6.43
C SER A 352 4.12 -15.37 -7.96
N ARG A 353 5.26 -15.04 -8.54
CA ARG A 353 5.49 -15.13 -9.99
C ARG A 353 5.58 -16.55 -10.47
#